data_aebb8ca15d0db1e0ce9a37e229b1e279
#
_entry.id   aebb8ca15d0db1e0ce9a37e229b1e279
#
_cell.length_a   1.000
_cell.length_b   1.000
_cell.length_c   1.000
_cell.angle_alpha   90.00
_cell.angle_beta   90.00
_cell.angle_gamma   90.00
#
_symmetry.space_group_name_H-M   'P 1'
#
loop_
_entity.id
_entity.type
_entity.pdbx_description
1 polymer ?
#
loop_
_entity_poly.entity_id
_entity_poly.type
_entity_poly.pdbx_seq_one_letter_code
_entity_poly.pdbx_strand_id
1 'polypeptide(L)'
;MFSASHRKILIAVLTLSFIVQSVLVYSDDRQEPLSEDALAGRLLWHRNGCQVCHQIYGQGGFLGPDLTNVASNIDRPRLESLLTMGSGQMPPYGFSSQEVSQMASYLEALDRPDLGRGQLRMGETIEGS
;
A
#
# COMPACT_ATOMS: atom_id res chain seq x y z
N MET A 1 -7.67 -13.64 43.95
CA MET A 1 -8.72 -14.31 43.12
C MET A 1 -9.82 -13.30 42.84
N PHE A 2 -10.07 -12.95 41.57
CA PHE A 2 -11.19 -12.06 41.26
C PHE A 2 -12.52 -12.75 41.52
N SER A 3 -13.45 -12.03 42.16
CA SER A 3 -14.83 -12.51 42.37
C SER A 3 -15.50 -12.83 41.02
N ALA A 4 -16.44 -13.76 41.02
CA ALA A 4 -17.22 -14.15 39.85
C ALA A 4 -17.91 -12.93 39.17
N SER A 5 -18.33 -11.95 39.97
CA SER A 5 -18.92 -10.69 39.49
C SER A 5 -17.91 -9.82 38.74
N HIS A 6 -16.69 -9.69 39.24
CA HIS A 6 -15.63 -8.92 38.54
C HIS A 6 -15.27 -9.54 37.21
N ARG A 7 -15.23 -10.87 37.10
CA ARG A 7 -14.97 -11.57 35.82
C ARG A 7 -16.06 -11.30 34.78
N LYS A 8 -17.33 -11.31 35.21
CA LYS A 8 -18.47 -11.01 34.33
C LYS A 8 -18.43 -9.57 33.83
N ILE A 9 -18.14 -8.62 34.72
CA ILE A 9 -18.01 -7.21 34.38
C ILE A 9 -16.85 -7.01 33.39
N LEU A 10 -15.69 -7.60 33.65
CA LEU A 10 -14.52 -7.50 32.76
C LEU A 10 -14.83 -8.05 31.37
N ILE A 11 -15.46 -9.23 31.29
CA ILE A 11 -15.84 -9.80 29.98
C ILE A 11 -16.82 -8.89 29.26
N ALA A 12 -17.83 -8.37 29.94
CA ALA A 12 -18.81 -7.47 29.34
C ALA A 12 -18.16 -6.18 28.80
N VAL A 13 -17.22 -5.57 29.53
CA VAL A 13 -16.49 -4.39 29.12
C VAL A 13 -15.63 -4.68 27.89
N LEU A 14 -14.89 -5.79 27.90
CA LEU A 14 -14.04 -6.18 26.76
C LEU A 14 -14.87 -6.47 25.52
N THR A 15 -16.00 -7.18 25.67
CA THR A 15 -16.90 -7.47 24.54
C THR A 15 -17.51 -6.19 23.98
N LEU A 16 -17.97 -5.29 24.84
CA LEU A 16 -18.51 -4.00 24.41
C LEU A 16 -17.45 -3.16 23.68
N SER A 17 -16.25 -3.08 24.25
CA SER A 17 -15.12 -2.38 23.61
C SER A 17 -14.79 -2.95 22.23
N PHE A 18 -14.75 -4.26 22.10
CA PHE A 18 -14.52 -4.92 20.81
C PHE A 18 -15.62 -4.60 19.79
N ILE A 19 -16.89 -4.65 20.21
CA ILE A 19 -18.01 -4.30 19.31
C ILE A 19 -17.93 -2.86 18.86
N VAL A 20 -17.70 -1.91 19.79
CA VAL A 20 -17.57 -0.49 19.47
C VAL A 20 -16.42 -0.26 18.49
N GLN A 21 -15.25 -0.83 18.75
CA GLN A 21 -14.09 -0.70 17.89
C GLN A 21 -14.34 -1.31 16.50
N SER A 22 -14.98 -2.47 16.45
CA SER A 22 -15.34 -3.09 15.16
C SER A 22 -16.29 -2.20 14.36
N VAL A 23 -17.34 -1.68 14.99
CA VAL A 23 -18.28 -0.77 14.34
C VAL A 23 -17.55 0.47 13.82
N LEU A 24 -16.70 1.09 14.63
CA LEU A 24 -15.94 2.28 14.20
C LEU A 24 -15.03 2.00 12.98
N VAL A 25 -14.34 0.85 12.98
CA VAL A 25 -13.45 0.47 11.87
C VAL A 25 -14.25 0.17 10.59
N TYR A 26 -15.33 -0.58 10.69
CA TYR A 26 -16.15 -0.96 9.53
C TYR A 26 -17.10 0.14 9.04
N SER A 27 -17.36 1.15 9.86
CA SER A 27 -18.15 2.32 9.47
C SER A 27 -17.29 3.46 8.92
N ASP A 28 -15.97 3.28 8.84
CA ASP A 28 -15.07 4.28 8.24
C ASP A 28 -15.15 4.20 6.71
N ASP A 29 -16.08 4.97 6.15
CA ASP A 29 -16.38 5.04 4.72
C ASP A 29 -15.37 5.94 3.95
N ARG A 30 -14.18 6.17 4.53
CA ARG A 30 -13.14 7.04 3.93
C ARG A 30 -12.37 6.37 2.81
N GLN A 31 -12.56 5.09 2.58
CA GLN A 31 -11.93 4.40 1.45
C GLN A 31 -12.87 4.44 0.26
N GLU A 32 -12.63 5.37 -0.64
CA GLU A 32 -13.29 5.32 -1.94
C GLU A 32 -12.96 3.99 -2.64
N PRO A 33 -13.98 3.33 -3.22
CA PRO A 33 -13.75 2.09 -3.95
C PRO A 33 -12.78 2.37 -5.11
N LEU A 34 -11.83 1.46 -5.31
CA LEU A 34 -10.91 1.54 -6.44
C LEU A 34 -11.71 1.59 -7.75
N SER A 35 -11.28 2.42 -8.69
CA SER A 35 -11.81 2.42 -10.06
C SER A 35 -11.58 1.07 -10.73
N GLU A 36 -12.33 0.76 -11.78
CA GLU A 36 -12.15 -0.50 -12.54
C GLU A 36 -10.71 -0.63 -13.06
N ASP A 37 -10.12 0.45 -13.58
CA ASP A 37 -8.74 0.46 -14.04
C ASP A 37 -7.76 0.23 -12.89
N ALA A 38 -7.97 0.82 -11.73
CA ALA A 38 -7.12 0.58 -10.56
C ALA A 38 -7.25 -0.87 -10.05
N LEU A 39 -8.43 -1.46 -10.11
CA LEU A 39 -8.62 -2.89 -9.80
C LEU A 39 -7.89 -3.80 -10.80
N ALA A 40 -7.96 -3.48 -12.09
CA ALA A 40 -7.22 -4.21 -13.12
C ALA A 40 -5.70 -4.06 -12.91
N GLY A 41 -5.22 -2.85 -12.60
CA GLY A 41 -3.83 -2.60 -12.25
C GLY A 41 -3.37 -3.38 -11.01
N ARG A 42 -4.21 -3.48 -9.99
CA ARG A 42 -3.96 -4.33 -8.81
C ARG A 42 -3.81 -5.81 -9.18
N LEU A 43 -4.63 -6.30 -10.09
CA LEU A 43 -4.50 -7.67 -10.59
C LEU A 43 -3.20 -7.88 -11.35
N LEU A 44 -2.80 -6.93 -12.20
CA LEU A 44 -1.49 -6.95 -12.89
C LEU A 44 -0.34 -6.96 -11.89
N TRP A 45 -0.39 -6.14 -10.83
CA TRP A 45 0.59 -6.11 -9.75
C TRP A 45 0.80 -7.49 -9.11
N HIS A 46 -0.28 -8.17 -8.75
CA HIS A 46 -0.19 -9.50 -8.13
C HIS A 46 0.22 -10.59 -9.11
N ARG A 47 -0.32 -10.58 -10.33
CA ARG A 47 0.00 -11.59 -11.35
C ARG A 47 1.46 -11.57 -11.77
N ASN A 48 2.06 -10.39 -11.83
CA ASN A 48 3.46 -10.22 -12.22
C ASN A 48 4.43 -10.25 -11.03
N GLY A 49 3.93 -10.45 -9.81
CA GLY A 49 4.75 -10.58 -8.62
C GLY A 49 5.53 -9.31 -8.24
N CYS A 50 5.03 -8.12 -8.57
CA CYS A 50 5.73 -6.85 -8.31
C CYS A 50 6.09 -6.68 -6.84
N GLN A 51 5.26 -7.18 -5.92
CA GLN A 51 5.48 -7.17 -4.48
C GLN A 51 6.67 -8.01 -4.01
N VAL A 52 7.20 -8.90 -4.84
CA VAL A 52 8.40 -9.70 -4.51
C VAL A 52 9.64 -8.80 -4.45
N CYS A 53 9.69 -7.78 -5.29
CA CYS A 53 10.80 -6.85 -5.39
C CYS A 53 10.50 -5.48 -4.76
N HIS A 54 9.26 -5.01 -4.88
CA HIS A 54 8.85 -3.66 -4.47
C HIS A 54 8.03 -3.66 -3.19
N GLN A 55 8.16 -2.56 -2.45
CA GLN A 55 7.33 -2.27 -1.29
C GLN A 55 6.23 -1.27 -1.66
N ILE A 56 5.11 -1.34 -0.94
CA ILE A 56 4.09 -0.31 -0.81
C ILE A 56 3.78 -0.20 0.69
N TYR A 57 3.88 0.99 1.25
CA TYR A 57 3.73 1.25 2.70
C TYR A 57 4.64 0.36 3.57
N GLY A 58 5.87 0.14 3.11
CA GLY A 58 6.85 -0.70 3.81
C GLY A 58 6.55 -2.21 3.76
N GLN A 59 5.56 -2.64 2.98
CA GLN A 59 5.20 -4.05 2.81
C GLN A 59 5.65 -4.56 1.43
N GLY A 60 6.45 -5.60 1.40
CA GLY A 60 6.97 -6.21 0.16
C GLY A 60 8.46 -6.46 0.19
N GLY A 61 9.04 -6.71 -0.98
CA GLY A 61 10.46 -7.00 -1.16
C GLY A 61 11.35 -5.76 -1.14
N PHE A 62 12.66 -5.98 -0.94
CA PHE A 62 13.67 -4.92 -0.82
C PHE A 62 14.61 -4.84 -2.03
N LEU A 63 14.34 -5.59 -3.08
CA LEU A 63 15.19 -5.61 -4.27
C LEU A 63 14.96 -4.37 -5.15
N GLY A 64 13.74 -3.87 -5.21
CA GLY A 64 13.35 -2.64 -5.87
C GLY A 64 13.07 -1.52 -4.87
N PRO A 65 12.90 -0.28 -5.36
CA PRO A 65 12.51 0.85 -4.52
C PRO A 65 11.10 0.68 -3.93
N ASP A 66 10.85 1.36 -2.81
CA ASP A 66 9.51 1.55 -2.27
C ASP A 66 8.69 2.44 -3.23
N LEU A 67 7.54 1.94 -3.62
CA LEU A 67 6.63 2.60 -4.57
C LEU A 67 5.50 3.39 -3.89
N THR A 68 5.56 3.55 -2.58
CA THR A 68 4.62 4.42 -1.86
C THR A 68 4.69 5.83 -2.43
N ASN A 69 3.55 6.38 -2.85
CA ASN A 69 3.45 7.70 -3.46
C ASN A 69 4.31 7.89 -4.73
N VAL A 70 4.60 6.80 -5.46
CA VAL A 70 5.41 6.87 -6.68
C VAL A 70 4.69 7.60 -7.81
N ALA A 71 3.36 7.49 -7.89
CA ALA A 71 2.60 8.11 -8.97
C ALA A 71 2.72 9.64 -8.97
N SER A 72 2.83 10.26 -7.80
CA SER A 72 3.11 11.70 -7.67
C SER A 72 4.53 12.11 -8.03
N ASN A 73 5.45 11.15 -8.24
CA ASN A 73 6.88 11.42 -8.42
C ASN A 73 7.48 10.85 -9.72
N ILE A 74 6.70 10.13 -10.50
CA ILE A 74 7.12 9.56 -11.78
C ILE A 74 6.26 10.10 -12.92
N ASP A 75 6.90 10.45 -14.02
CA ASP A 75 6.17 10.81 -15.23
C ASP A 75 5.70 9.57 -16.00
N ARG A 76 4.64 9.73 -16.75
CA ARG A 76 4.01 8.65 -17.51
C ARG A 76 4.96 7.96 -18.49
N PRO A 77 5.75 8.67 -19.31
CA PRO A 77 6.69 8.03 -20.24
C PRO A 77 7.74 7.17 -19.52
N ARG A 78 8.21 7.60 -18.35
CA ARG A 78 9.16 6.84 -17.55
C ARG A 78 8.53 5.57 -16.98
N LEU A 79 7.31 5.67 -16.47
CA LEU A 79 6.57 4.50 -15.99
C LEU A 79 6.36 3.48 -17.11
N GLU A 80 5.93 3.93 -18.29
CA GLU A 80 5.75 3.08 -19.47
C GLU A 80 7.05 2.40 -19.87
N SER A 81 8.15 3.14 -19.94
CA SER A 81 9.48 2.59 -20.26
C SER A 81 9.90 1.49 -19.27
N LEU A 82 9.69 1.72 -17.96
CA LEU A 82 10.03 0.74 -16.93
C LEU A 82 9.19 -0.52 -17.03
N LEU A 83 7.90 -0.40 -17.29
CA LEU A 83 6.97 -1.54 -17.38
C LEU A 83 7.13 -2.32 -18.68
N THR A 84 7.55 -1.67 -19.76
CA THR A 84 7.72 -2.34 -21.05
C THR A 84 9.11 -2.93 -21.24
N MET A 85 10.16 -2.17 -20.91
CA MET A 85 11.54 -2.53 -21.17
C MET A 85 12.33 -2.98 -19.95
N GLY A 86 11.80 -2.73 -18.73
CA GLY A 86 12.49 -3.00 -17.50
C GLY A 86 13.64 -1.99 -17.22
N SER A 87 14.39 -2.23 -16.15
CA SER A 87 15.59 -1.44 -15.81
C SER A 87 16.45 -2.18 -14.78
N GLY A 88 17.71 -2.37 -15.05
CA GLY A 88 18.63 -3.06 -14.15
C GLY A 88 18.15 -4.48 -13.83
N GLN A 89 17.74 -4.72 -12.59
CA GLN A 89 17.22 -6.02 -12.13
C GLN A 89 15.71 -6.18 -12.36
N MET A 90 15.02 -5.10 -12.72
CA MET A 90 13.59 -5.14 -13.06
C MET A 90 13.42 -5.74 -14.46
N PRO A 91 12.74 -6.89 -14.59
CA PRO A 91 12.56 -7.51 -15.90
C PRO A 91 11.62 -6.71 -16.80
N PRO A 92 11.73 -6.85 -18.12
CA PRO A 92 10.75 -6.29 -19.06
C PRO A 92 9.46 -7.12 -18.98
N TYR A 93 8.34 -6.45 -18.71
CA TYR A 93 7.03 -7.11 -18.68
C TYR A 93 6.28 -7.02 -20.02
N GLY A 94 6.71 -6.11 -20.90
CA GLY A 94 6.07 -5.93 -22.21
C GLY A 94 4.61 -5.47 -22.12
N PHE A 95 4.27 -4.68 -21.11
CA PHE A 95 2.90 -4.19 -20.91
C PHE A 95 2.42 -3.38 -22.11
N SER A 96 1.18 -3.63 -22.53
CA SER A 96 0.47 -2.79 -23.49
C SER A 96 0.16 -1.41 -22.88
N SER A 97 -0.15 -0.44 -23.72
CA SER A 97 -0.50 0.92 -23.27
C SER A 97 -1.73 0.91 -22.31
N GLN A 98 -2.65 -0.05 -22.49
CA GLN A 98 -3.78 -0.22 -21.58
C GLN A 98 -3.33 -0.73 -20.21
N GLU A 99 -2.48 -1.75 -20.16
CA GLU A 99 -1.96 -2.30 -18.91
C GLU A 99 -1.09 -1.28 -18.15
N VAL A 100 -0.32 -0.48 -18.87
CA VAL A 100 0.41 0.67 -18.30
C VAL A 100 -0.57 1.67 -17.69
N SER A 101 -1.70 1.95 -18.37
CA SER A 101 -2.73 2.84 -17.84
C SER A 101 -3.36 2.30 -16.56
N GLN A 102 -3.69 1.03 -16.55
CA GLN A 102 -4.27 0.35 -15.40
C GLN A 102 -3.30 0.32 -14.21
N MET A 103 -2.03 0.03 -14.46
CA MET A 103 -0.99 0.07 -13.42
C MET A 103 -0.82 1.48 -12.86
N ALA A 104 -0.84 2.50 -13.70
CA ALA A 104 -0.77 3.88 -13.24
C ALA A 104 -1.97 4.25 -12.36
N SER A 105 -3.19 3.91 -12.77
CA SER A 105 -4.40 4.16 -11.97
C SER A 105 -4.34 3.44 -10.62
N TYR A 106 -3.76 2.24 -10.57
CA TYR A 106 -3.55 1.54 -9.31
C TYR A 106 -2.55 2.26 -8.41
N LEU A 107 -1.40 2.68 -8.96
CA LEU A 107 -0.38 3.41 -8.19
C LEU A 107 -0.91 4.79 -7.73
N GLU A 108 -1.68 5.49 -8.55
CA GLU A 108 -2.37 6.73 -8.18
C GLU A 108 -3.36 6.54 -7.02
N ALA A 109 -4.11 5.44 -7.04
CA ALA A 109 -5.04 5.10 -5.96
C ALA A 109 -4.33 4.76 -4.64
N LEU A 110 -3.05 4.41 -4.69
CA LEU A 110 -2.21 4.16 -3.51
C LEU A 110 -1.50 5.42 -3.01
N ASP A 111 -1.51 6.51 -3.76
CA ASP A 111 -0.88 7.74 -3.31
C ASP A 111 -1.64 8.32 -2.11
N ARG A 112 -0.91 8.56 -1.04
CA ARG A 112 -1.40 9.13 0.22
C ARG A 112 -0.51 10.30 0.61
N PRO A 113 -0.65 11.45 -0.04
CA PRO A 113 0.18 12.62 0.25
C PRO A 113 0.03 13.12 1.69
N ASP A 114 -1.12 12.87 2.32
CA ASP A 114 -1.45 13.17 3.71
C ASP A 114 -0.65 12.35 4.72
N LEU A 115 -0.22 11.14 4.37
CA LEU A 115 0.61 10.29 5.24
C LEU A 115 2.09 10.65 5.19
N GLY A 116 2.45 11.68 4.42
CA GLY A 116 3.83 12.02 4.15
C GLY A 116 4.54 10.90 3.35
N ARG A 117 5.72 11.19 2.84
CA ARG A 117 6.56 10.11 2.33
C ARG A 117 6.94 9.26 3.53
N GLY A 118 6.45 8.05 3.60
CA GLY A 118 6.97 7.02 4.49
C GLY A 118 8.41 6.72 4.08
N GLN A 119 9.27 7.69 4.31
CA GLN A 119 10.69 7.53 4.15
C GLN A 119 11.22 6.84 5.40
N LEU A 120 11.14 5.53 5.39
CA LEU A 120 12.25 4.80 5.92
C LEU A 120 13.40 4.99 4.90
N ARG A 121 14.03 6.17 4.92
CA ARG A 121 15.38 6.31 4.42
C ARG A 121 16.26 5.48 5.35
N MET A 122 16.45 4.24 4.99
CA MET A 122 17.56 3.46 5.52
C MET A 122 18.83 4.13 5.01
N GLY A 123 19.42 5.00 5.82
CA GLY A 123 20.73 5.59 5.52
C GLY A 123 20.92 7.06 5.79
N GLU A 124 19.99 7.78 6.42
CA GLU A 124 20.27 9.13 6.89
C GLU A 124 20.78 9.03 8.34
N THR A 125 22.10 8.91 8.47
CA THR A 125 22.82 9.18 9.70
C THR A 125 22.37 10.53 10.25
N ILE A 126 21.97 10.52 11.52
CA ILE A 126 21.68 11.71 12.30
C ILE A 126 23.02 12.44 12.47
N GLU A 127 23.37 13.30 11.53
CA GLU A 127 24.36 14.33 11.73
C GLU A 127 23.63 15.61 12.11
N GLY A 128 23.64 15.91 13.40
CA GLY A 128 23.04 17.09 13.95
C GLY A 128 23.52 17.32 15.36
N SER A 129 24.67 17.96 15.49
CA SER A 129 25.02 18.74 16.68
C SER A 129 25.01 20.18 16.34
#